data_9e5e09011bc3860128b69a806c1218f1
#
_entry.id   9e5e09011bc3860128b69a806c1218f1
#
_cell.length_a   1.000
_cell.length_b   1.000
_cell.length_c   1.000
_cell.angle_alpha   90.00
_cell.angle_beta   90.00
_cell.angle_gamma   90.00
#
_symmetry.space_group_name_H-M   'P 1'
#
loop_
_entity.id
_entity.type
_entity.pdbx_description
1 polymer ?
#
loop_
_entity_poly.entity_id
_entity_poly.type
_entity_poly.pdbx_seq_one_letter_code
_entity_poly.pdbx_strand_id
1 'polypeptide(L)'
;MVTGPLQGVRVIDLTIWMSGAIGSMLLGDLGAEVIKIEGPTGDPVRRYVPIGSTESAVTPGGINFAYALCNRNKRQIRLDLREPAGRDRLYDLVRDADVFITSMQAETLVSLGADEESIKSVNPAIVYAKAGGLGHAGPRANDRCQDMLGMAYAGMLFTASPEQDEPFAPPGATNDVLTGTMTAFGVLAALMQRQQSGLGETVHTSLLHTALWTQLIQFGTVANAPQLLLPARSRREPRSPGVNQYKCSDGQWIAVAAVTADAWARLVKALELRFTGPEAEDLLSYAGVLTHAARVREILDEHFAKQPVSYWLDRMEAGGIWCTPVNTLAEVVDDEQVNANGYISTLDDGLRTIAMPFTLAGYQAPARAARRPGEDNDAVLRED
;
A
#
# COMPACT_ATOMS: atom_id res chain seq x y z
N MET A 1 0.67 -9.04 -28.97
CA MET A 1 0.55 -8.53 -27.58
C MET A 1 1.30 -7.21 -27.55
N VAL A 2 0.69 -6.19 -26.96
CA VAL A 2 1.39 -4.91 -26.78
C VAL A 2 2.53 -5.14 -25.78
N THR A 3 3.72 -4.69 -26.13
CA THR A 3 4.90 -4.74 -25.25
C THR A 3 4.63 -3.94 -23.98
N GLY A 4 5.13 -4.39 -22.83
CA GLY A 4 4.94 -3.66 -21.57
C GLY A 4 5.56 -2.25 -21.60
N PRO A 5 5.00 -1.31 -20.80
CA PRO A 5 5.51 0.07 -20.74
C PRO A 5 7.00 0.17 -20.43
N LEU A 6 7.53 -0.79 -19.67
CA LEU A 6 8.95 -0.89 -19.31
C LEU A 6 9.68 -2.03 -20.04
N GLN A 7 9.17 -2.45 -21.20
CA GLN A 7 9.88 -3.44 -22.03
C GLN A 7 11.27 -2.92 -22.40
N GLY A 8 12.31 -3.71 -22.12
CA GLY A 8 13.72 -3.35 -22.34
C GLY A 8 14.37 -2.63 -21.18
N VAL A 9 13.62 -2.26 -20.14
CA VAL A 9 14.19 -1.73 -18.89
C VAL A 9 14.65 -2.88 -18.00
N ARG A 10 15.91 -2.83 -17.54
CA ARG A 10 16.50 -3.81 -16.62
C ARG A 10 16.66 -3.21 -15.23
N VAL A 11 16.16 -3.93 -14.22
CA VAL A 11 16.17 -3.53 -12.82
C VAL A 11 16.97 -4.53 -12.00
N ILE A 12 17.98 -4.07 -11.29
CA ILE A 12 18.70 -4.84 -10.27
C ILE A 12 18.03 -4.56 -8.91
N ASP A 13 17.51 -5.61 -8.31
CA ASP A 13 16.79 -5.57 -7.02
C ASP A 13 17.66 -6.17 -5.92
N LEU A 14 18.29 -5.33 -5.12
CA LEU A 14 19.03 -5.71 -3.89
C LEU A 14 18.21 -5.30 -2.65
N THR A 15 16.94 -5.66 -2.60
CA THR A 15 16.06 -5.34 -1.49
C THR A 15 15.90 -6.53 -0.53
N ILE A 16 15.56 -6.22 0.70
CA ILE A 16 15.08 -7.17 1.72
C ILE A 16 13.76 -6.65 2.29
N TRP A 17 12.98 -7.53 2.90
CA TRP A 17 11.64 -7.25 3.42
C TRP A 17 10.67 -6.84 2.30
N MET A 18 9.68 -5.96 2.62
CA MET A 18 8.51 -5.77 1.76
C MET A 18 8.58 -4.47 0.93
N SER A 19 8.86 -3.32 1.53
CA SER A 19 8.69 -2.01 0.86
C SER A 19 9.46 -1.87 -0.45
N GLY A 20 10.77 -2.07 -0.43
CA GLY A 20 11.58 -2.00 -1.66
C GLY A 20 11.24 -3.10 -2.66
N ALA A 21 10.95 -4.33 -2.16
CA ALA A 21 10.57 -5.46 -3.00
C ALA A 21 9.24 -5.24 -3.74
N ILE A 22 8.27 -4.57 -3.11
CA ILE A 22 7.02 -4.16 -3.78
C ILE A 22 7.30 -3.14 -4.88
N GLY A 23 8.23 -2.21 -4.65
CA GLY A 23 8.62 -1.23 -5.67
C GLY A 23 9.16 -1.89 -6.94
N SER A 24 10.12 -2.78 -6.81
CA SER A 24 10.67 -3.52 -7.96
C SER A 24 9.67 -4.49 -8.59
N MET A 25 8.77 -5.10 -7.79
CA MET A 25 7.68 -5.93 -8.28
C MET A 25 6.74 -5.16 -9.21
N LEU A 26 6.35 -3.94 -8.84
CA LEU A 26 5.49 -3.09 -9.69
C LEU A 26 6.17 -2.72 -11.01
N LEU A 27 7.50 -2.53 -11.02
CA LEU A 27 8.23 -2.36 -12.28
C LEU A 27 8.22 -3.63 -13.13
N GLY A 28 8.32 -4.81 -12.51
CA GLY A 28 8.14 -6.10 -13.16
C GLY A 28 6.72 -6.29 -13.72
N ASP A 29 5.70 -5.87 -12.98
CA ASP A 29 4.30 -5.86 -13.45
C ASP A 29 4.12 -4.96 -14.68
N LEU A 30 4.95 -3.92 -14.85
CA LEU A 30 4.98 -3.03 -16.02
C LEU A 30 5.84 -3.56 -17.17
N GLY A 31 6.42 -4.74 -17.04
CA GLY A 31 7.19 -5.41 -18.10
C GLY A 31 8.70 -5.19 -18.04
N ALA A 32 9.26 -4.59 -16.99
CA ALA A 32 10.70 -4.54 -16.78
C ALA A 32 11.27 -5.94 -16.50
N GLU A 33 12.50 -6.20 -16.92
CA GLU A 33 13.28 -7.35 -16.46
C GLU A 33 13.82 -7.04 -15.06
N VAL A 34 13.26 -7.68 -14.04
CA VAL A 34 13.72 -7.51 -12.65
C VAL A 34 14.56 -8.70 -12.23
N ILE A 35 15.82 -8.44 -11.85
CA ILE A 35 16.75 -9.44 -11.33
C ILE A 35 16.94 -9.19 -9.84
N LYS A 36 16.31 -10.04 -9.00
CA LYS A 36 16.47 -9.97 -7.56
C LYS A 36 17.71 -10.75 -7.13
N ILE A 37 18.58 -10.05 -6.40
CA ILE A 37 19.81 -10.62 -5.83
C ILE A 37 19.59 -10.92 -4.35
N GLU A 38 19.79 -12.16 -3.95
CA GLU A 38 19.80 -12.56 -2.56
C GLU A 38 21.18 -13.08 -2.14
N GLY A 39 21.62 -12.71 -0.93
CA GLY A 39 22.82 -13.28 -0.32
C GLY A 39 22.63 -14.75 0.07
N PRO A 40 23.69 -15.40 0.61
CA PRO A 40 23.65 -16.81 0.99
C PRO A 40 22.54 -17.20 1.97
N THR A 41 22.14 -16.27 2.85
CA THR A 41 21.08 -16.49 3.84
C THR A 41 19.68 -16.27 3.29
N GLY A 42 19.56 -15.69 2.08
CA GLY A 42 18.30 -15.31 1.45
C GLY A 42 17.64 -14.10 2.10
N ASP A 43 16.52 -13.66 1.51
CA ASP A 43 15.68 -12.59 2.08
C ASP A 43 15.00 -13.10 3.37
N PRO A 44 15.05 -12.32 4.49
CA PRO A 44 14.38 -12.67 5.74
C PRO A 44 12.89 -12.99 5.58
N VAL A 45 12.19 -12.35 4.64
CA VAL A 45 10.76 -12.59 4.37
C VAL A 45 10.47 -14.03 3.94
N ARG A 46 11.44 -14.76 3.38
CA ARG A 46 11.27 -16.20 3.05
C ARG A 46 10.98 -17.07 4.26
N ARG A 47 11.34 -16.60 5.47
CA ARG A 47 11.12 -17.28 6.75
C ARG A 47 10.13 -16.52 7.65
N TYR A 48 9.40 -15.57 7.08
CA TYR A 48 8.46 -14.77 7.84
C TYR A 48 7.30 -15.61 8.35
N VAL A 49 7.04 -15.46 9.65
CA VAL A 49 5.84 -15.99 10.32
C VAL A 49 4.98 -14.78 10.68
N PRO A 50 3.70 -14.75 10.30
CA PRO A 50 2.81 -13.64 10.65
C PRO A 50 2.77 -13.42 12.17
N ILE A 51 2.76 -12.15 12.58
CA ILE A 51 2.69 -11.78 13.99
C ILE A 51 1.43 -12.39 14.61
N GLY A 52 1.60 -13.09 15.73
CA GLY A 52 0.53 -13.82 16.41
C GLY A 52 0.23 -15.22 15.86
N SER A 53 0.99 -15.69 14.86
CA SER A 53 0.93 -17.07 14.36
C SER A 53 2.19 -17.85 14.77
N THR A 54 2.07 -19.17 14.80
CA THR A 54 3.20 -20.09 14.98
C THR A 54 3.62 -20.75 13.68
N GLU A 55 2.86 -20.58 12.62
CA GLU A 55 3.07 -21.22 11.32
C GLU A 55 3.18 -20.18 10.20
N SER A 56 4.08 -20.43 9.25
CA SER A 56 4.13 -19.67 8.00
C SER A 56 3.27 -20.36 6.95
N ALA A 57 2.49 -19.55 6.21
CA ALA A 57 1.79 -20.04 5.03
C ALA A 57 2.75 -20.11 3.84
N VAL A 58 2.59 -21.15 3.01
CA VAL A 58 3.33 -21.32 1.77
C VAL A 58 2.37 -21.43 0.58
N THR A 59 2.82 -20.95 -0.59
CA THR A 59 2.09 -21.11 -1.85
C THR A 59 2.06 -22.58 -2.29
N PRO A 60 1.24 -22.95 -3.27
CA PRO A 60 1.30 -24.28 -3.88
C PRO A 60 2.70 -24.65 -4.38
N GLY A 61 3.51 -23.67 -4.78
CA GLY A 61 4.92 -23.84 -5.16
C GLY A 61 5.90 -24.01 -3.99
N GLY A 62 5.42 -23.98 -2.74
CA GLY A 62 6.26 -24.15 -1.53
C GLY A 62 7.08 -22.91 -1.16
N ILE A 63 6.69 -21.73 -1.63
CA ILE A 63 7.33 -20.44 -1.30
C ILE A 63 6.52 -19.74 -0.21
N ASN A 64 7.21 -19.11 0.74
CA ASN A 64 6.56 -18.33 1.80
C ASN A 64 5.59 -17.31 1.19
N PHE A 65 4.38 -17.21 1.72
CA PHE A 65 3.29 -16.37 1.17
C PHE A 65 3.67 -14.89 1.12
N ALA A 66 4.24 -14.35 2.21
CA ALA A 66 4.62 -12.94 2.26
C ALA A 66 5.72 -12.61 1.23
N TYR A 67 6.67 -13.55 1.04
CA TYR A 67 7.68 -13.41 -0.02
C TYR A 67 7.05 -13.43 -1.41
N ALA A 68 6.17 -14.40 -1.68
CA ALA A 68 5.55 -14.56 -2.98
C ALA A 68 4.72 -13.33 -3.39
N LEU A 69 3.97 -12.75 -2.45
CA LEU A 69 3.14 -11.56 -2.69
C LEU A 69 3.95 -10.31 -3.06
N CYS A 70 5.23 -10.22 -2.66
CA CYS A 70 6.09 -9.06 -2.92
C CYS A 70 7.12 -9.28 -4.04
N ASN A 71 7.23 -10.50 -4.60
CA ASN A 71 8.34 -10.85 -5.51
C ASN A 71 7.89 -11.56 -6.79
N ARG A 72 6.61 -11.45 -7.20
CA ARG A 72 6.16 -11.91 -8.51
C ARG A 72 6.89 -11.18 -9.65
N ASN A 73 6.95 -11.78 -10.80
CA ASN A 73 7.52 -11.22 -12.05
C ASN A 73 9.02 -10.88 -11.97
N LYS A 74 9.76 -11.51 -11.03
CA LYS A 74 11.20 -11.33 -10.89
C LYS A 74 11.95 -12.61 -11.26
N ARG A 75 13.11 -12.48 -11.89
CA ARG A 75 14.16 -13.51 -11.90
C ARG A 75 14.91 -13.44 -10.59
N GLN A 76 15.38 -14.57 -10.08
CA GLN A 76 16.02 -14.63 -8.77
C GLN A 76 17.39 -15.31 -8.86
N ILE A 77 18.43 -14.58 -8.45
CA ILE A 77 19.81 -15.09 -8.39
C ILE A 77 20.34 -15.00 -6.96
N ARG A 78 21.37 -15.81 -6.69
CA ARG A 78 22.09 -15.82 -5.41
C ARG A 78 23.54 -15.40 -5.65
N LEU A 79 23.96 -14.31 -5.00
CA LEU A 79 25.34 -13.84 -4.99
C LEU A 79 25.78 -13.54 -3.55
N ASP A 80 27.01 -13.93 -3.21
CA ASP A 80 27.64 -13.48 -1.97
C ASP A 80 28.49 -12.23 -2.23
N LEU A 81 27.90 -11.06 -1.97
CA LEU A 81 28.55 -9.77 -2.20
C LEU A 81 29.69 -9.47 -1.19
N ARG A 82 29.89 -10.29 -0.17
CA ARG A 82 31.06 -10.21 0.71
C ARG A 82 32.31 -10.71 0.01
N GLU A 83 32.13 -11.60 -0.96
CA GLU A 83 33.21 -12.15 -1.78
C GLU A 83 33.48 -11.24 -3.01
N PRO A 84 34.78 -11.04 -3.39
CA PRO A 84 35.13 -10.24 -4.56
C PRO A 84 34.43 -10.71 -5.84
N ALA A 85 34.42 -12.01 -6.12
CA ALA A 85 33.74 -12.56 -7.27
C ALA A 85 32.22 -12.26 -7.33
N GLY A 86 31.55 -12.22 -6.17
CA GLY A 86 30.15 -11.82 -6.11
C GLY A 86 29.94 -10.34 -6.45
N ARG A 87 30.83 -9.46 -5.99
CA ARG A 87 30.81 -8.03 -6.35
C ARG A 87 31.11 -7.80 -7.82
N ASP A 88 32.10 -8.48 -8.38
CA ASP A 88 32.42 -8.38 -9.80
C ASP A 88 31.20 -8.72 -10.66
N ARG A 89 30.48 -9.80 -10.30
CA ARG A 89 29.23 -10.18 -10.99
C ARG A 89 28.09 -9.16 -10.78
N LEU A 90 27.96 -8.55 -9.60
CA LEU A 90 27.04 -7.44 -9.40
C LEU A 90 27.35 -6.29 -10.37
N TYR A 91 28.63 -5.91 -10.49
CA TYR A 91 29.05 -4.80 -11.35
C TYR A 91 28.87 -5.13 -12.85
N ASP A 92 29.02 -6.39 -13.24
CA ASP A 92 28.69 -6.83 -14.62
C ASP A 92 27.19 -6.60 -14.90
N LEU A 93 26.31 -7.00 -14.00
CA LEU A 93 24.87 -6.78 -14.14
C LEU A 93 24.48 -5.29 -14.12
N VAL A 94 25.19 -4.48 -13.34
CA VAL A 94 24.91 -3.03 -13.18
C VAL A 94 25.30 -2.25 -14.44
N ARG A 95 26.31 -2.67 -15.20
CA ARG A 95 26.76 -1.96 -16.44
C ARG A 95 25.62 -1.75 -17.43
N ASP A 96 24.77 -2.75 -17.58
CA ASP A 96 23.69 -2.75 -18.57
C ASP A 96 22.31 -2.56 -17.92
N ALA A 97 22.27 -2.20 -16.62
CA ALA A 97 21.04 -1.97 -15.91
C ALA A 97 20.57 -0.50 -16.02
N ASP A 98 19.27 -0.33 -16.03
CA ASP A 98 18.64 0.99 -16.02
C ASP A 98 18.37 1.48 -14.59
N VAL A 99 18.09 0.56 -13.68
CA VAL A 99 17.66 0.85 -12.33
C VAL A 99 18.33 -0.09 -11.34
N PHE A 100 18.79 0.46 -10.22
CA PHE A 100 19.22 -0.28 -9.05
C PHE A 100 18.31 0.09 -7.86
N ILE A 101 17.66 -0.89 -7.26
CA ILE A 101 16.79 -0.66 -6.10
C ILE A 101 17.33 -1.40 -4.88
N THR A 102 17.38 -0.69 -3.73
CA THR A 102 17.76 -1.28 -2.45
C THR A 102 16.91 -0.78 -1.30
N SER A 103 16.81 -1.59 -0.23
CA SER A 103 16.21 -1.22 1.06
C SER A 103 17.17 -1.44 2.24
N MET A 104 18.43 -1.75 1.96
CA MET A 104 19.43 -2.02 2.99
C MET A 104 19.95 -0.73 3.63
N GLN A 105 20.49 -0.85 4.83
CA GLN A 105 21.13 0.27 5.53
C GLN A 105 22.43 0.71 4.84
N ALA A 106 22.75 2.00 4.97
CA ALA A 106 23.90 2.60 4.27
C ALA A 106 25.23 1.89 4.58
N GLU A 107 25.49 1.58 5.86
CA GLU A 107 26.70 0.85 6.26
C GLU A 107 26.81 -0.54 5.65
N THR A 108 25.68 -1.25 5.55
CA THR A 108 25.62 -2.55 4.87
C THR A 108 25.95 -2.40 3.38
N LEU A 109 25.36 -1.42 2.71
CA LEU A 109 25.60 -1.17 1.30
C LEU A 109 27.07 -0.86 1.01
N VAL A 110 27.70 0.00 1.81
CA VAL A 110 29.14 0.31 1.71
C VAL A 110 29.96 -0.97 1.88
N SER A 111 29.65 -1.79 2.89
CA SER A 111 30.40 -3.04 3.14
C SER A 111 30.28 -4.06 1.99
N LEU A 112 29.18 -4.01 1.24
CA LEU A 112 28.89 -4.88 0.11
C LEU A 112 29.33 -4.29 -1.24
N GLY A 113 29.83 -3.03 -1.28
CA GLY A 113 30.12 -2.32 -2.54
C GLY A 113 28.89 -2.05 -3.40
N ALA A 114 27.74 -1.86 -2.75
CA ALA A 114 26.44 -1.65 -3.39
C ALA A 114 25.81 -0.30 -3.01
N ASP A 115 26.59 0.59 -2.41
CA ASP A 115 26.21 1.98 -2.15
C ASP A 115 26.13 2.79 -3.45
N GLU A 116 25.53 3.97 -3.37
CA GLU A 116 25.27 4.83 -4.52
C GLU A 116 26.56 5.18 -5.29
N GLU A 117 27.64 5.53 -4.59
CA GLU A 117 28.91 5.91 -5.20
C GLU A 117 29.51 4.73 -5.96
N SER A 118 29.55 3.54 -5.35
CA SER A 118 30.05 2.32 -5.95
C SER A 118 29.26 1.95 -7.22
N ILE A 119 27.94 1.96 -7.16
CA ILE A 119 27.06 1.60 -8.28
C ILE A 119 27.16 2.63 -9.42
N LYS A 120 27.11 3.93 -9.11
CA LYS A 120 27.22 5.00 -10.11
C LYS A 120 28.63 5.11 -10.73
N SER A 121 29.68 4.66 -10.04
CA SER A 121 31.00 4.58 -10.62
C SER A 121 31.07 3.57 -11.76
N VAL A 122 30.28 2.52 -11.72
CA VAL A 122 30.17 1.49 -12.79
C VAL A 122 29.24 1.94 -13.91
N ASN A 123 28.09 2.54 -13.55
CA ASN A 123 27.08 3.02 -14.50
C ASN A 123 26.54 4.40 -14.08
N PRO A 124 27.11 5.50 -14.56
CA PRO A 124 26.67 6.85 -14.22
C PRO A 124 25.24 7.19 -14.67
N ALA A 125 24.69 6.46 -15.62
CA ALA A 125 23.33 6.67 -16.13
C ALA A 125 22.26 5.88 -15.37
N ILE A 126 22.64 5.11 -14.35
CA ILE A 126 21.69 4.28 -13.59
C ILE A 126 20.79 5.12 -12.69
N VAL A 127 19.53 4.79 -12.62
CA VAL A 127 18.61 5.31 -11.56
C VAL A 127 18.84 4.50 -10.29
N TYR A 128 19.40 5.14 -9.27
CA TYR A 128 19.63 4.52 -7.97
C TYR A 128 18.46 4.83 -7.03
N ALA A 129 17.66 3.82 -6.65
CA ALA A 129 16.51 4.00 -5.77
C ALA A 129 16.75 3.33 -4.41
N LYS A 130 16.55 4.10 -3.33
CA LYS A 130 16.68 3.63 -1.95
C LYS A 130 15.37 3.79 -1.19
N ALA A 131 14.74 2.66 -0.82
CA ALA A 131 13.61 2.62 0.07
C ALA A 131 14.09 2.51 1.53
N GLY A 132 14.08 3.62 2.26
CA GLY A 132 14.61 3.72 3.62
C GLY A 132 13.52 3.66 4.71
N GLY A 133 13.97 3.75 5.96
CA GLY A 133 13.11 3.81 7.13
C GLY A 133 12.67 5.24 7.47
N LEU A 134 13.56 6.01 8.12
CA LEU A 134 13.26 7.36 8.62
C LEU A 134 13.78 8.48 7.71
N GLY A 135 14.29 8.15 6.52
CA GLY A 135 14.82 9.11 5.56
C GLY A 135 16.31 8.89 5.28
N HIS A 136 16.86 9.64 4.33
CA HIS A 136 18.26 9.54 3.90
C HIS A 136 19.19 10.53 4.60
N ALA A 137 18.65 11.49 5.33
CA ALA A 137 19.39 12.54 6.02
C ALA A 137 18.84 12.76 7.44
N GLY A 138 19.60 13.50 8.23
CA GLY A 138 19.24 13.84 9.60
C GLY A 138 19.80 12.85 10.64
N PRO A 139 19.57 13.12 11.94
CA PRO A 139 20.23 12.38 13.04
C PRO A 139 19.80 10.90 13.14
N ARG A 140 18.69 10.52 12.51
CA ARG A 140 18.11 9.18 12.56
C ARG A 140 18.13 8.44 11.20
N ALA A 141 18.90 8.91 10.23
CA ALA A 141 18.96 8.32 8.89
C ALA A 141 19.39 6.83 8.89
N ASN A 142 20.20 6.43 9.86
CA ASN A 142 20.69 5.06 10.01
C ASN A 142 19.92 4.22 11.05
N ASP A 143 18.84 4.78 11.63
CA ASP A 143 18.04 4.02 12.58
C ASP A 143 17.28 2.88 11.86
N ARG A 144 17.17 1.74 12.57
CA ARG A 144 16.34 0.64 12.09
C ARG A 144 14.87 1.02 12.18
N CYS A 145 14.15 0.76 11.11
CA CYS A 145 12.73 1.06 11.00
C CYS A 145 12.02 -0.07 10.25
N GLN A 146 10.75 -0.24 10.55
CA GLN A 146 9.83 -1.12 9.83
C GLN A 146 8.45 -0.43 9.76
N ASP A 147 7.49 -1.04 9.07
CA ASP A 147 6.16 -0.54 8.74
C ASP A 147 5.52 0.32 9.85
N MET A 148 5.19 -0.30 10.99
CA MET A 148 4.54 0.36 12.13
C MET A 148 5.41 1.46 12.77
N LEU A 149 6.74 1.28 12.81
CA LEU A 149 7.63 2.29 13.42
C LEU A 149 7.68 3.57 12.60
N GLY A 150 7.63 3.46 11.27
CA GLY A 150 7.51 4.61 10.37
C GLY A 150 6.20 5.38 10.61
N MET A 151 5.09 4.67 10.74
CA MET A 151 3.78 5.25 11.06
C MET A 151 3.75 5.89 12.45
N ALA A 152 4.34 5.23 13.45
CA ALA A 152 4.42 5.75 14.82
C ALA A 152 5.20 7.07 14.85
N TYR A 153 6.36 7.10 14.20
CA TYR A 153 7.22 8.31 14.18
C TYR A 153 6.57 9.47 13.40
N ALA A 154 5.73 9.15 12.40
CA ALA A 154 4.95 10.13 11.65
C ALA A 154 3.71 10.66 12.39
N GLY A 155 3.41 10.19 13.60
CA GLY A 155 2.20 10.55 14.37
C GLY A 155 0.92 9.87 13.86
N MET A 156 1.01 8.96 12.89
CA MET A 156 -0.15 8.35 12.26
C MET A 156 -0.97 7.49 13.23
N LEU A 157 -0.33 6.85 14.20
CA LEU A 157 -1.03 6.00 15.16
C LEU A 157 -2.01 6.79 16.04
N PHE A 158 -1.69 8.03 16.38
CA PHE A 158 -2.63 8.92 17.08
C PHE A 158 -3.67 9.52 16.13
N THR A 159 -3.27 9.88 14.91
CA THR A 159 -4.20 10.42 13.91
C THR A 159 -5.27 9.39 13.53
N ALA A 160 -4.93 8.12 13.48
CA ALA A 160 -5.85 7.02 13.16
C ALA A 160 -6.67 6.53 14.37
N SER A 161 -6.26 6.89 15.60
CA SER A 161 -6.92 6.39 16.81
C SER A 161 -8.29 7.05 17.04
N PRO A 162 -9.33 6.26 17.30
CA PRO A 162 -10.60 6.79 17.76
C PRO A 162 -10.57 7.26 19.23
N GLU A 163 -9.57 6.79 19.99
CA GLU A 163 -9.34 7.15 21.40
C GLU A 163 -8.07 8.01 21.45
N GLN A 164 -8.19 9.26 21.94
CA GLN A 164 -7.13 10.27 21.81
C GLN A 164 -5.89 10.00 22.65
N ASP A 165 -6.00 9.18 23.67
CA ASP A 165 -4.95 8.83 24.63
C ASP A 165 -4.30 7.48 24.35
N GLU A 166 -4.85 6.66 23.45
CA GLU A 166 -4.33 5.35 23.09
C GLU A 166 -4.03 5.27 21.58
N PRO A 167 -2.77 5.04 21.16
CA PRO A 167 -2.42 4.94 19.75
C PRO A 167 -2.99 3.64 19.14
N PHE A 168 -3.48 3.73 17.91
CA PHE A 168 -4.02 2.61 17.16
C PHE A 168 -3.15 2.31 15.93
N ALA A 169 -2.67 1.08 15.82
CA ALA A 169 -1.90 0.63 14.66
C ALA A 169 -2.82 0.07 13.57
N PRO A 170 -2.81 0.63 12.34
CA PRO A 170 -3.45 0.00 11.19
C PRO A 170 -2.91 -1.42 10.92
N PRO A 171 -3.61 -2.23 10.12
CA PRO A 171 -3.12 -3.55 9.72
C PRO A 171 -1.70 -3.49 9.15
N GLY A 172 -0.89 -4.49 9.42
CA GLY A 172 0.52 -4.54 9.03
C GLY A 172 0.74 -4.49 7.51
N ALA A 173 1.93 -4.04 7.11
CA ALA A 173 2.39 -3.81 5.74
C ALA A 173 1.66 -2.68 4.97
N THR A 174 0.75 -1.94 5.59
CA THR A 174 0.04 -0.83 4.93
C THR A 174 1.00 0.24 4.41
N ASN A 175 1.94 0.66 5.25
CA ASN A 175 2.93 1.66 4.89
C ASN A 175 4.04 1.10 3.99
N ASP A 176 4.39 -0.18 4.14
CA ASP A 176 5.31 -0.88 3.23
C ASP A 176 4.78 -0.90 1.79
N VAL A 177 3.50 -1.23 1.60
CA VAL A 177 2.82 -1.23 0.29
C VAL A 177 2.87 0.16 -0.33
N LEU A 178 2.54 1.19 0.44
CA LEU A 178 2.57 2.56 -0.05
C LEU A 178 3.99 3.02 -0.37
N THR A 179 4.97 2.71 0.50
CA THR A 179 6.39 3.07 0.26
C THR A 179 6.93 2.39 -0.99
N GLY A 180 6.60 1.12 -1.22
CA GLY A 180 6.95 0.42 -2.44
C GLY A 180 6.32 1.05 -3.69
N THR A 181 5.04 1.42 -3.60
CA THR A 181 4.34 2.12 -4.69
C THR A 181 5.00 3.46 -5.00
N MET A 182 5.34 4.25 -3.98
CA MET A 182 6.05 5.52 -4.16
C MET A 182 7.48 5.33 -4.68
N THR A 183 8.14 4.24 -4.34
CA THR A 183 9.46 3.89 -4.91
C THR A 183 9.35 3.63 -6.41
N ALA A 184 8.38 2.83 -6.84
CA ALA A 184 8.14 2.60 -8.27
C ALA A 184 7.77 3.91 -9.00
N PHE A 185 6.90 4.73 -8.42
CA PHE A 185 6.54 6.04 -8.97
C PHE A 185 7.76 6.97 -9.13
N GLY A 186 8.61 7.06 -8.10
CA GLY A 186 9.84 7.84 -8.15
C GLY A 186 10.82 7.33 -9.21
N VAL A 187 10.96 6.01 -9.37
CA VAL A 187 11.77 5.39 -10.41
C VAL A 187 11.24 5.74 -11.80
N LEU A 188 9.93 5.68 -12.03
CA LEU A 188 9.35 6.08 -13.32
C LEU A 188 9.64 7.55 -13.65
N ALA A 189 9.50 8.45 -12.67
CA ALA A 189 9.83 9.87 -12.85
C ALA A 189 11.31 10.07 -13.19
N ALA A 190 12.23 9.36 -12.50
CA ALA A 190 13.65 9.41 -12.77
C ALA A 190 14.03 8.85 -14.15
N LEU A 191 13.39 7.77 -14.59
CA LEU A 191 13.57 7.22 -15.95
C LEU A 191 13.13 8.22 -17.02
N MET A 192 12.00 8.89 -16.82
CA MET A 192 11.54 9.95 -17.74
C MET A 192 12.51 11.14 -17.80
N GLN A 193 13.03 11.58 -16.65
CA GLN A 193 14.04 12.63 -16.59
C GLN A 193 15.32 12.21 -17.28
N ARG A 194 15.78 10.98 -17.10
CA ARG A 194 16.97 10.41 -17.75
C ARG A 194 16.86 10.43 -19.28
N GLN A 195 15.67 10.18 -19.85
CA GLN A 195 15.45 10.28 -21.30
C GLN A 195 15.77 11.67 -21.86
N GLN A 196 15.66 12.71 -21.07
CA GLN A 196 15.94 14.09 -21.46
C GLN A 196 17.39 14.49 -21.17
N SER A 197 17.93 14.08 -20.02
CA SER A 197 19.25 14.49 -19.52
C SER A 197 20.39 13.56 -19.94
N GLY A 198 20.10 12.30 -20.22
CA GLY A 198 21.09 11.23 -20.38
C GLY A 198 21.77 10.80 -19.08
N LEU A 199 21.46 11.42 -17.94
CA LEU A 199 22.08 11.17 -16.64
C LEU A 199 21.16 10.36 -15.73
N GLY A 200 21.74 9.49 -14.91
CA GLY A 200 21.03 8.79 -13.84
C GLY A 200 20.62 9.74 -12.72
N GLU A 201 19.64 9.33 -11.95
CA GLU A 201 19.12 10.09 -10.81
C GLU A 201 19.09 9.22 -9.54
N THR A 202 19.01 9.86 -8.37
CA THR A 202 18.83 9.16 -7.10
C THR A 202 17.43 9.39 -6.55
N VAL A 203 16.72 8.29 -6.29
CA VAL A 203 15.38 8.31 -5.73
C VAL A 203 15.43 7.86 -4.27
N HIS A 204 15.06 8.73 -3.35
CA HIS A 204 14.91 8.40 -1.94
C HIS A 204 13.43 8.34 -1.56
N THR A 205 12.99 7.18 -1.08
CA THR A 205 11.71 7.01 -0.40
C THR A 205 11.93 6.54 1.03
N SER A 206 10.94 6.73 1.91
CA SER A 206 11.04 6.22 3.27
C SER A 206 9.67 5.96 3.88
N LEU A 207 9.61 5.02 4.81
CA LEU A 207 8.41 4.72 5.60
C LEU A 207 7.89 5.97 6.33
N LEU A 208 8.79 6.80 6.86
CA LEU A 208 8.40 8.06 7.49
C LEU A 208 7.73 9.01 6.50
N HIS A 209 8.35 9.24 5.34
CA HIS A 209 7.84 10.21 4.37
C HIS A 209 6.50 9.79 3.78
N THR A 210 6.33 8.52 3.49
CA THR A 210 5.06 7.99 2.97
C THR A 210 3.95 8.01 4.03
N ALA A 211 4.25 7.72 5.29
CA ALA A 211 3.30 7.86 6.39
C ALA A 211 2.89 9.32 6.62
N LEU A 212 3.81 10.29 6.46
CA LEU A 212 3.47 11.73 6.47
C LEU A 212 2.62 12.11 5.27
N TRP A 213 2.95 11.59 4.07
CA TRP A 213 2.20 11.87 2.84
C TRP A 213 0.75 11.40 2.91
N THR A 214 0.46 10.25 3.51
CA THR A 214 -0.92 9.79 3.73
C THR A 214 -1.72 10.69 4.65
N GLN A 215 -1.06 11.47 5.48
CA GLN A 215 -1.65 12.43 6.41
C GLN A 215 -1.58 13.88 5.88
N LEU A 216 -1.49 14.07 4.54
CA LEU A 216 -1.30 15.38 3.91
C LEU A 216 -2.27 16.45 4.46
N ILE A 217 -3.56 16.12 4.57
CA ILE A 217 -4.59 17.05 5.05
C ILE A 217 -4.42 17.33 6.55
N GLN A 218 -4.25 16.29 7.36
CA GLN A 218 -4.07 16.41 8.81
C GLN A 218 -2.79 17.17 9.15
N PHE A 219 -1.68 16.80 8.51
CA PHE A 219 -0.40 17.48 8.66
C PHE A 219 -0.49 18.96 8.25
N GLY A 220 -1.07 19.24 7.08
CA GLY A 220 -1.26 20.59 6.60
C GLY A 220 -2.14 21.44 7.54
N THR A 221 -3.18 20.83 8.13
CA THR A 221 -4.03 21.48 9.13
C THR A 221 -3.23 21.80 10.39
N VAL A 222 -2.50 20.83 10.95
CA VAL A 222 -1.69 21.05 12.17
C VAL A 222 -0.62 22.12 11.96
N ALA A 223 0.04 22.10 10.81
CA ALA A 223 1.13 23.02 10.52
C ALA A 223 0.68 24.47 10.31
N ASN A 224 -0.57 24.69 9.84
CA ASN A 224 -1.03 26.01 9.45
C ASN A 224 -2.22 26.55 10.25
N ALA A 225 -3.07 25.68 10.77
CA ALA A 225 -4.30 26.01 11.49
C ALA A 225 -4.64 24.94 12.53
N PRO A 226 -3.79 24.73 13.56
CA PRO A 226 -3.92 23.60 14.50
C PRO A 226 -5.25 23.59 15.25
N GLN A 227 -5.89 24.73 15.43
CA GLN A 227 -7.21 24.86 16.04
C GLN A 227 -8.34 24.21 15.22
N LEU A 228 -8.10 23.91 13.93
CA LEU A 228 -9.06 23.24 13.04
C LEU A 228 -8.84 21.72 12.98
N LEU A 229 -7.77 21.22 13.57
CA LEU A 229 -7.57 19.78 13.63
C LEU A 229 -8.65 19.13 14.47
N LEU A 230 -9.38 18.27 13.85
CA LEU A 230 -10.40 17.48 14.53
C LEU A 230 -9.85 16.05 14.71
N PRO A 231 -9.71 15.55 15.96
CA PRO A 231 -9.20 14.20 16.22
C PRO A 231 -10.14 13.13 15.64
N ALA A 232 -9.62 11.93 15.35
CA ALA A 232 -10.45 10.79 14.97
C ALA A 232 -11.51 10.54 16.05
N ARG A 233 -12.64 9.97 15.65
CA ARG A 233 -13.71 9.57 16.58
C ARG A 233 -14.20 8.18 16.26
N SER A 234 -14.63 7.49 17.29
CA SER A 234 -15.29 6.21 17.11
C SER A 234 -16.65 6.39 16.41
N ARG A 235 -17.13 5.31 15.77
CA ARG A 235 -18.49 5.34 15.21
C ARG A 235 -19.58 5.62 16.23
N ARG A 236 -19.28 5.36 17.53
CA ARG A 236 -20.24 5.60 18.64
C ARG A 236 -20.38 7.07 18.99
N GLU A 237 -19.35 7.86 18.71
CA GLU A 237 -19.30 9.31 18.90
C GLU A 237 -18.97 10.01 17.57
N PRO A 238 -19.78 9.85 16.52
CA PRO A 238 -19.46 10.39 15.21
C PRO A 238 -19.54 11.91 15.23
N ARG A 239 -18.72 12.56 14.39
CA ARG A 239 -18.87 13.99 14.12
C ARG A 239 -20.10 14.30 13.27
N SER A 240 -20.39 13.40 12.34
CA SER A 240 -21.59 13.44 11.52
C SER A 240 -22.18 12.03 11.44
N PRO A 241 -23.36 11.79 12.00
CA PRO A 241 -24.04 10.51 11.87
C PRO A 241 -24.46 10.21 10.43
N GLY A 242 -24.56 11.21 9.56
CA GLY A 242 -24.74 11.04 8.11
C GLY A 242 -23.53 10.46 7.40
N VAL A 243 -22.34 10.41 8.06
CA VAL A 243 -21.10 9.80 7.54
C VAL A 243 -20.64 8.77 8.57
N ASN A 244 -21.21 7.59 8.52
CA ASN A 244 -20.96 6.55 9.53
C ASN A 244 -21.38 5.16 9.02
N GLN A 245 -21.20 4.13 9.85
CA GLN A 245 -21.55 2.75 9.54
C GLN A 245 -22.65 2.28 10.50
N TYR A 246 -23.60 1.49 9.98
CA TYR A 246 -24.77 1.01 10.72
C TYR A 246 -24.96 -0.48 10.52
N LYS A 247 -25.34 -1.18 11.60
CA LYS A 247 -25.60 -2.62 11.55
C LYS A 247 -27.05 -2.86 11.15
N CYS A 248 -27.26 -3.72 10.16
CA CYS A 248 -28.57 -4.11 9.66
C CYS A 248 -29.12 -5.36 10.35
N SER A 249 -30.39 -5.72 10.09
CA SER A 249 -31.07 -6.83 10.76
C SER A 249 -30.49 -8.20 10.46
N ASP A 250 -29.84 -8.35 9.31
CA ASP A 250 -29.12 -9.56 8.87
C ASP A 250 -27.70 -9.71 9.45
N GLY A 251 -27.29 -8.76 10.31
CA GLY A 251 -25.96 -8.72 10.91
C GLY A 251 -24.89 -8.06 10.06
N GLN A 252 -25.16 -7.76 8.80
CA GLN A 252 -24.30 -7.01 7.88
C GLN A 252 -24.22 -5.53 8.26
N TRP A 253 -23.25 -4.82 7.72
CA TRP A 253 -23.08 -3.39 7.95
C TRP A 253 -23.23 -2.61 6.65
N ILE A 254 -23.82 -1.42 6.73
CA ILE A 254 -23.88 -0.43 5.65
C ILE A 254 -23.08 0.81 6.04
N ALA A 255 -22.24 1.32 5.14
CA ALA A 255 -21.61 2.63 5.26
C ALA A 255 -22.44 3.65 4.47
N VAL A 256 -22.68 4.82 5.08
CA VAL A 256 -23.46 5.92 4.50
C VAL A 256 -22.65 7.19 4.49
N ALA A 257 -22.78 8.01 3.43
CA ALA A 257 -22.07 9.27 3.29
C ALA A 257 -23.00 10.41 2.83
N ALA A 258 -23.78 10.94 3.76
CA ALA A 258 -24.58 12.15 3.56
C ALA A 258 -23.82 13.38 4.08
N VAL A 259 -22.91 13.90 3.26
CA VAL A 259 -21.89 14.91 3.63
C VAL A 259 -22.38 16.35 3.54
N THR A 260 -23.60 16.60 3.07
CA THR A 260 -24.17 17.94 2.87
C THR A 260 -25.58 18.03 3.44
N ALA A 261 -26.08 19.24 3.65
CA ALA A 261 -27.46 19.49 4.10
C ALA A 261 -28.51 18.86 3.16
N ASP A 262 -28.31 18.97 1.85
CA ASP A 262 -29.20 18.37 0.86
C ASP A 262 -29.14 16.83 0.90
N ALA A 263 -27.93 16.24 1.04
CA ALA A 263 -27.78 14.80 1.20
C ALA A 263 -28.44 14.30 2.48
N TRP A 264 -28.36 15.06 3.58
CA TRP A 264 -29.07 14.75 4.83
C TRP A 264 -30.58 14.75 4.64
N ALA A 265 -31.13 15.78 3.99
CA ALA A 265 -32.57 15.86 3.70
C ALA A 265 -33.06 14.67 2.85
N ARG A 266 -32.27 14.27 1.83
CA ARG A 266 -32.55 13.06 1.04
C ARG A 266 -32.48 11.80 1.88
N LEU A 267 -31.49 11.68 2.77
CA LEU A 267 -31.35 10.54 3.69
C LEU A 267 -32.58 10.40 4.60
N VAL A 268 -33.01 11.50 5.24
CA VAL A 268 -34.21 11.54 6.08
C VAL A 268 -35.44 11.06 5.31
N LYS A 269 -35.58 11.53 4.07
CA LYS A 269 -36.69 11.13 3.18
C LYS A 269 -36.59 9.65 2.77
N ALA A 270 -35.41 9.19 2.34
CA ALA A 270 -35.19 7.81 1.90
C ALA A 270 -35.43 6.80 3.03
N LEU A 271 -35.06 7.15 4.25
CA LEU A 271 -35.28 6.33 5.45
C LEU A 271 -36.66 6.52 6.06
N GLU A 272 -37.48 7.49 5.58
CA GLU A 272 -38.76 7.85 6.19
C GLU A 272 -38.63 8.19 7.69
N LEU A 273 -37.50 8.84 8.04
CA LEU A 273 -37.24 9.17 9.45
C LEU A 273 -38.26 10.18 9.97
N ARG A 274 -38.77 9.89 11.15
CA ARG A 274 -39.64 10.80 11.91
C ARG A 274 -38.96 11.09 13.24
N PHE A 275 -38.52 12.31 13.41
CA PHE A 275 -37.97 12.76 14.67
C PHE A 275 -39.10 13.18 15.62
N THR A 276 -38.95 12.86 16.90
CA THR A 276 -39.88 13.18 17.97
C THR A 276 -39.11 13.77 19.14
N GLY A 277 -39.81 14.55 19.97
CA GLY A 277 -39.20 15.19 21.13
C GLY A 277 -38.84 16.66 20.88
N PRO A 278 -38.25 17.33 21.85
CA PRO A 278 -38.01 18.78 21.81
C PRO A 278 -36.99 19.18 20.75
N GLU A 279 -36.12 18.24 20.30
CA GLU A 279 -35.06 18.47 19.29
C GLU A 279 -35.50 18.15 17.86
N ALA A 280 -36.75 17.67 17.67
CA ALA A 280 -37.20 17.11 16.39
C ALA A 280 -37.06 18.06 15.21
N GLU A 281 -37.28 19.36 15.39
CA GLU A 281 -37.13 20.37 14.36
C GLU A 281 -35.67 20.62 14.00
N ASP A 282 -34.78 20.63 15.01
CA ASP A 282 -33.31 20.82 14.80
C ASP A 282 -32.72 19.65 14.01
N LEU A 283 -33.17 18.40 14.25
CA LEU A 283 -32.68 17.19 13.59
C LEU A 283 -33.00 17.13 12.08
N LEU A 284 -33.91 17.99 11.60
CA LEU A 284 -34.15 18.15 10.18
C LEU A 284 -33.02 18.98 9.48
N SER A 285 -32.31 19.81 10.25
CA SER A 285 -31.21 20.62 9.75
C SER A 285 -29.86 19.88 9.89
N TYR A 286 -28.95 20.10 8.96
CA TYR A 286 -27.62 19.51 9.04
C TYR A 286 -26.81 20.04 10.23
N ALA A 287 -26.99 21.30 10.62
CA ALA A 287 -26.36 21.88 11.80
C ALA A 287 -26.87 21.23 13.09
N GLY A 288 -28.17 21.02 13.23
CA GLY A 288 -28.76 20.32 14.37
C GLY A 288 -28.29 18.87 14.47
N VAL A 289 -28.16 18.19 13.33
CA VAL A 289 -27.58 16.83 13.29
C VAL A 289 -26.16 16.77 13.85
N LEU A 290 -25.33 17.74 13.53
CA LEU A 290 -23.96 17.80 14.06
C LEU A 290 -23.94 18.11 15.56
N THR A 291 -24.89 18.95 16.03
CA THR A 291 -25.04 19.28 17.46
C THR A 291 -25.51 18.09 18.28
N HIS A 292 -26.43 17.30 17.74
CA HIS A 292 -27.03 16.14 18.41
C HIS A 292 -26.52 14.80 17.84
N ALA A 293 -25.27 14.76 17.39
CA ALA A 293 -24.73 13.64 16.61
C ALA A 293 -24.87 12.27 17.29
N ALA A 294 -24.64 12.19 18.60
CA ALA A 294 -24.79 10.93 19.35
C ALA A 294 -26.26 10.45 19.35
N ARG A 295 -27.22 11.35 19.56
CA ARG A 295 -28.66 11.02 19.55
C ARG A 295 -29.11 10.57 18.16
N VAL A 296 -28.72 11.28 17.13
CA VAL A 296 -29.05 10.91 15.74
C VAL A 296 -28.43 9.56 15.36
N ARG A 297 -27.20 9.28 15.80
CA ARG A 297 -26.57 7.98 15.61
C ARG A 297 -27.40 6.85 16.25
N GLU A 298 -27.93 7.04 17.46
CA GLU A 298 -28.82 6.05 18.12
C GLU A 298 -30.08 5.79 17.30
N ILE A 299 -30.76 6.85 16.86
CA ILE A 299 -31.95 6.76 16.01
C ILE A 299 -31.64 5.97 14.73
N LEU A 300 -30.48 6.23 14.07
CA LEU A 300 -30.09 5.53 12.88
C LEU A 300 -29.69 4.08 13.15
N ASP A 301 -29.03 3.76 14.28
CA ASP A 301 -28.74 2.39 14.69
C ASP A 301 -30.02 1.57 14.82
N GLU A 302 -31.01 2.12 15.53
CA GLU A 302 -32.34 1.47 15.71
C GLU A 302 -33.08 1.34 14.37
N HIS A 303 -32.91 2.31 13.48
CA HIS A 303 -33.62 2.31 12.20
C HIS A 303 -33.03 1.28 11.23
N PHE A 304 -31.71 1.27 11.04
CA PHE A 304 -31.02 0.33 10.16
C PHE A 304 -31.17 -1.12 10.64
N ALA A 305 -31.27 -1.35 11.95
CA ALA A 305 -31.51 -2.69 12.52
C ALA A 305 -32.87 -3.32 12.16
N LYS A 306 -33.80 -2.59 11.52
CA LYS A 306 -35.14 -3.09 11.18
C LYS A 306 -35.19 -3.92 9.89
N GLN A 307 -34.24 -3.73 8.97
CA GLN A 307 -34.25 -4.38 7.66
C GLN A 307 -32.84 -4.88 7.28
N PRO A 308 -32.71 -5.84 6.35
CA PRO A 308 -31.42 -6.31 5.85
C PRO A 308 -30.69 -5.25 5.01
N VAL A 309 -29.39 -5.44 4.82
CA VAL A 309 -28.53 -4.49 4.09
C VAL A 309 -29.03 -4.24 2.66
N SER A 310 -29.47 -5.28 1.95
CA SER A 310 -30.00 -5.17 0.58
C SER A 310 -31.18 -4.20 0.47
N TYR A 311 -32.14 -4.29 1.42
CA TYR A 311 -33.28 -3.37 1.47
C TYR A 311 -32.83 -1.90 1.59
N TRP A 312 -31.83 -1.65 2.42
CA TRP A 312 -31.32 -0.28 2.62
C TRP A 312 -30.54 0.22 1.41
N LEU A 313 -29.74 -0.64 0.77
CA LEU A 313 -29.01 -0.28 -0.46
C LEU A 313 -29.97 0.18 -1.56
N ASP A 314 -31.04 -0.59 -1.82
CA ASP A 314 -32.05 -0.24 -2.84
C ASP A 314 -32.72 1.12 -2.53
N ARG A 315 -33.06 1.36 -1.27
CA ARG A 315 -33.69 2.64 -0.86
C ARG A 315 -32.72 3.83 -0.97
N MET A 316 -31.47 3.62 -0.59
CA MET A 316 -30.45 4.66 -0.66
C MET A 316 -30.14 5.03 -2.12
N GLU A 317 -30.02 4.03 -2.98
CA GLU A 317 -29.80 4.23 -4.41
C GLU A 317 -30.97 5.03 -5.02
N ALA A 318 -32.22 4.63 -4.77
CA ALA A 318 -33.41 5.35 -5.21
C ALA A 318 -33.47 6.80 -4.67
N GLY A 319 -32.92 7.04 -3.49
CA GLY A 319 -32.78 8.37 -2.86
C GLY A 319 -31.58 9.18 -3.32
N GLY A 320 -30.70 8.63 -4.14
CA GLY A 320 -29.43 9.25 -4.54
C GLY A 320 -28.47 9.49 -3.38
N ILE A 321 -28.43 8.56 -2.40
CA ILE A 321 -27.56 8.61 -1.22
C ILE A 321 -26.36 7.71 -1.47
N TRP A 322 -25.17 8.23 -1.20
CA TRP A 322 -23.95 7.44 -1.28
C TRP A 322 -23.89 6.43 -0.12
N CYS A 323 -23.87 5.17 -0.49
CA CYS A 323 -23.78 4.07 0.48
C CYS A 323 -23.14 2.85 -0.18
N THR A 324 -22.64 1.95 0.68
CA THR A 324 -22.07 0.67 0.24
C THR A 324 -22.18 -0.34 1.41
N PRO A 325 -22.22 -1.66 1.15
CA PRO A 325 -22.01 -2.62 2.22
C PRO A 325 -20.59 -2.50 2.77
N VAL A 326 -20.40 -2.85 4.04
CA VAL A 326 -19.06 -2.97 4.65
C VAL A 326 -18.64 -4.42 4.55
N ASN A 327 -17.89 -4.75 3.53
CA ASN A 327 -17.46 -6.11 3.24
C ASN A 327 -16.25 -6.50 4.12
N THR A 328 -16.14 -7.78 4.43
CA THR A 328 -14.90 -8.41 4.89
C THR A 328 -13.99 -8.73 3.69
N LEU A 329 -12.68 -8.91 3.92
CA LEU A 329 -11.77 -9.33 2.85
C LEU A 329 -12.16 -10.66 2.23
N ALA A 330 -12.76 -11.59 3.00
CA ALA A 330 -13.23 -12.87 2.48
C ALA A 330 -14.37 -12.69 1.47
N GLU A 331 -15.28 -11.76 1.72
CA GLU A 331 -16.37 -11.42 0.79
C GLU A 331 -15.85 -10.72 -0.47
N VAL A 332 -14.85 -9.83 -0.32
CA VAL A 332 -14.23 -9.10 -1.44
C VAL A 332 -13.53 -10.02 -2.44
N VAL A 333 -12.97 -11.16 -1.99
CA VAL A 333 -12.28 -12.12 -2.88
C VAL A 333 -13.17 -12.64 -4.01
N ASP A 334 -14.46 -12.79 -3.74
CA ASP A 334 -15.44 -13.34 -4.68
C ASP A 334 -16.46 -12.28 -5.17
N ASP A 335 -16.25 -11.01 -4.81
CA ASP A 335 -17.13 -9.89 -5.19
C ASP A 335 -17.16 -9.67 -6.70
N GLU A 336 -18.36 -9.50 -7.25
CA GLU A 336 -18.59 -9.35 -8.69
C GLU A 336 -17.92 -8.09 -9.26
N GLN A 337 -18.00 -6.95 -8.55
CA GLN A 337 -17.39 -5.68 -8.99
C GLN A 337 -15.86 -5.77 -9.01
N VAL A 338 -15.26 -6.43 -8.01
CA VAL A 338 -13.82 -6.65 -7.92
C VAL A 338 -13.34 -7.56 -9.05
N ASN A 339 -14.05 -8.66 -9.31
CA ASN A 339 -13.71 -9.61 -10.36
C ASN A 339 -13.94 -9.02 -11.76
N ALA A 340 -15.02 -8.30 -11.99
CA ALA A 340 -15.34 -7.65 -13.28
C ALA A 340 -14.27 -6.62 -13.69
N ASN A 341 -13.63 -5.96 -12.71
CA ASN A 341 -12.53 -5.03 -12.96
C ASN A 341 -11.14 -5.71 -13.08
N GLY A 342 -11.04 -7.02 -12.89
CA GLY A 342 -9.78 -7.74 -12.95
C GLY A 342 -8.79 -7.33 -11.85
N TYR A 343 -9.28 -6.93 -10.67
CA TYR A 343 -8.42 -6.52 -9.55
C TYR A 343 -7.72 -7.70 -8.86
N ILE A 344 -8.15 -8.93 -9.15
CA ILE A 344 -7.52 -10.15 -8.68
C ILE A 344 -6.78 -10.81 -9.86
N SER A 345 -5.50 -11.13 -9.65
CA SER A 345 -4.66 -11.86 -10.58
C SER A 345 -4.36 -13.25 -10.04
N THR A 346 -4.33 -14.24 -10.92
CA THR A 346 -3.85 -15.59 -10.60
C THR A 346 -2.50 -15.81 -11.28
N LEU A 347 -1.48 -16.11 -10.50
CA LEU A 347 -0.13 -16.36 -10.98
C LEU A 347 -0.01 -17.78 -11.56
N ASP A 348 1.08 -18.07 -12.27
CA ASP A 348 1.32 -19.35 -12.96
C ASP A 348 1.47 -20.57 -12.01
N ASP A 349 1.69 -20.33 -10.70
CA ASP A 349 1.66 -21.37 -9.65
C ASP A 349 0.29 -21.52 -8.96
N GLY A 350 -0.72 -20.79 -9.42
CA GLY A 350 -2.08 -20.80 -8.85
C GLY A 350 -2.30 -19.84 -7.67
N LEU A 351 -1.29 -19.06 -7.27
CA LEU A 351 -1.45 -18.05 -6.22
C LEU A 351 -2.37 -16.92 -6.71
N ARG A 352 -3.48 -16.68 -5.98
CA ARG A 352 -4.34 -15.50 -6.17
C ARG A 352 -3.77 -14.31 -5.40
N THR A 353 -3.68 -13.17 -6.05
CA THR A 353 -3.15 -11.92 -5.46
C THR A 353 -3.85 -10.70 -6.05
N ILE A 354 -3.62 -9.54 -5.46
CA ILE A 354 -4.09 -8.27 -6.04
C ILE A 354 -3.25 -7.95 -7.28
N ALA A 355 -3.91 -7.59 -8.37
CA ALA A 355 -3.28 -7.09 -9.58
C ALA A 355 -2.58 -5.74 -9.32
N MET A 356 -1.88 -5.23 -10.33
CA MET A 356 -1.31 -3.87 -10.31
C MET A 356 -2.41 -2.85 -9.97
N PRO A 357 -2.14 -1.80 -9.13
CA PRO A 357 -3.17 -0.90 -8.59
C PRO A 357 -3.76 0.10 -9.61
N PHE A 358 -3.53 -0.11 -10.88
CA PHE A 358 -4.13 0.60 -12.01
C PHE A 358 -4.14 -0.30 -13.25
N THR A 359 -4.98 0.04 -14.23
CA THR A 359 -5.09 -0.67 -15.50
C THR A 359 -4.63 0.20 -16.67
N LEU A 360 -3.97 -0.42 -17.63
CA LEU A 360 -3.65 0.19 -18.93
C LEU A 360 -4.43 -0.57 -20.00
N ALA A 361 -5.30 0.12 -20.73
CA ALA A 361 -6.27 -0.49 -21.64
C ALA A 361 -5.66 -1.44 -22.71
N GLY A 362 -4.40 -1.23 -23.10
CA GLY A 362 -3.71 -2.05 -24.10
C GLY A 362 -2.68 -3.03 -23.53
N TYR A 363 -2.59 -3.17 -22.22
CA TYR A 363 -1.54 -3.94 -21.57
C TYR A 363 -2.09 -4.90 -20.50
N GLN A 364 -1.56 -6.11 -20.50
CA GLN A 364 -1.80 -7.08 -19.43
C GLN A 364 -0.47 -7.40 -18.76
N ALA A 365 -0.40 -7.23 -17.45
CA ALA A 365 0.78 -7.53 -16.66
C ALA A 365 1.14 -9.03 -16.74
N PRO A 366 2.43 -9.39 -16.73
CA PRO A 366 2.85 -10.78 -16.56
C PRO A 366 2.31 -11.36 -15.24
N ALA A 367 2.09 -12.66 -15.20
CA ALA A 367 1.54 -13.36 -14.04
C ALA A 367 2.48 -14.48 -13.57
N ARG A 368 3.79 -14.20 -13.48
CA ARG A 368 4.81 -15.18 -13.08
C ARG A 368 4.92 -15.22 -11.57
N ALA A 369 4.91 -16.41 -11.00
CA ALA A 369 5.13 -16.62 -9.58
C ALA A 369 6.55 -16.24 -9.15
N ALA A 370 6.71 -15.99 -7.85
CA ALA A 370 8.01 -15.76 -7.26
C ALA A 370 8.91 -17.01 -7.38
N ARG A 371 10.22 -16.79 -7.52
CA ARG A 371 11.20 -17.84 -7.75
C ARG A 371 11.86 -18.32 -6.45
N ARG A 372 12.40 -19.53 -6.48
CA ARG A 372 13.25 -20.08 -5.41
C ARG A 372 14.62 -19.40 -5.42
N PRO A 373 15.37 -19.43 -4.28
CA PRO A 373 16.69 -18.85 -4.21
C PRO A 373 17.65 -19.46 -5.24
N GLY A 374 18.23 -18.63 -6.13
CA GLY A 374 19.19 -19.06 -7.16
C GLY A 374 18.59 -19.80 -8.35
N GLU A 375 17.26 -19.83 -8.49
CA GLU A 375 16.60 -20.57 -9.58
C GLU A 375 17.02 -20.11 -10.97
N ASP A 376 17.34 -18.84 -11.11
CA ASP A 376 17.75 -18.25 -12.40
C ASP A 376 19.26 -18.02 -12.52
N ASN A 377 20.10 -18.57 -11.61
CA ASN A 377 21.55 -18.37 -11.64
C ASN A 377 22.16 -18.72 -13.00
N ASP A 378 21.84 -19.91 -13.52
CA ASP A 378 22.42 -20.38 -14.78
C ASP A 378 22.01 -19.53 -15.98
N ALA A 379 20.78 -19.03 -15.98
CA ALA A 379 20.26 -18.23 -17.08
C ALA A 379 20.77 -16.76 -17.02
N VAL A 380 20.98 -16.20 -15.81
CA VAL A 380 21.38 -14.79 -15.64
C VAL A 380 22.90 -14.64 -15.61
N LEU A 381 23.63 -15.59 -15.00
CA LEU A 381 25.07 -15.46 -14.77
C LEU A 381 25.93 -16.07 -15.89
N ARG A 382 25.35 -16.76 -16.87
CA ARG A 382 26.03 -17.35 -18.04
C ARG A 382 25.76 -16.59 -19.33
N GLU A 383 24.96 -15.54 -19.32
CA GLU A 383 24.81 -14.64 -20.47
C GLU A 383 26.07 -13.76 -20.57
N ASP A 384 27.15 -14.32 -21.14
CA ASP A 384 28.39 -13.64 -21.57
C ASP A 384 28.33 -13.39 -23.08
#